data_644aecbf6a67083684fd3fdff26cf3a5
#
_entry.id   644aecbf6a67083684fd3fdff26cf3a5
#
_cell.length_a   1.000
_cell.length_b   1.000
_cell.length_c   1.000
_cell.angle_alpha   90.00
_cell.angle_beta   90.00
_cell.angle_gamma   90.00
#
_symmetry.space_group_name_H-M   'P 1'
#
loop_
_entity.id
_entity.type
_entity.pdbx_description
1 polymer ?
#
loop_
_entity_poly.entity_id
_entity_poly.type
_entity_poly.pdbx_seq_one_letter_code
_entity_poly.pdbx_strand_id
1 'polypeptide(L)'
;MANPEHARIQERRQRLRRRYDQLIRAVEQTADTVIITDRHGVIEYVNPAFEETTGYSANEALGRTPSLLKSGLHDEQFYKELWALLMAGKPFRGIIINRKKSGQLYWSAHTISSMKGENGEITHFVSVLKDVTELRKQHEQEFHLQLAHEVQQRLNTAVASLPGFDIAGTICSATLTGGDYFDFIVQPDGCLCVAIGDVSGHGFGAALVMAETRAYVRSYATLESDMGAILSRVNNALVPDLGGGQHVTLMSARLDPRNRLVEYASAGHIPCYLLRPSGEIGYVMESTGLPLGLFAGSQFCSSPAIPLEYGEILVFFTDGVTEAANNDEAQFGVDRALEFIKCHLQNSAAELVRGIHETVRAFAGGGPPSDDITSVICKIIL
;
A
#
# COMPACT_ATOMS: atom_id res chain seq x y z
N MET A 1 59.58 -39.69 -31.74
CA MET A 1 58.15 -39.59 -32.10
C MET A 1 57.35 -39.73 -30.80
N ALA A 2 56.64 -38.68 -30.40
CA ALA A 2 55.87 -38.77 -29.19
C ALA A 2 54.65 -39.71 -29.36
N ASN A 3 54.48 -40.61 -28.40
CA ASN A 3 53.43 -41.64 -28.42
C ASN A 3 52.04 -40.98 -28.48
N PRO A 4 51.22 -41.17 -29.53
CA PRO A 4 49.91 -40.50 -29.71
C PRO A 4 48.93 -40.86 -28.59
N GLU A 5 49.09 -41.93 -27.87
CA GLU A 5 48.30 -42.32 -26.72
C GLU A 5 48.59 -41.44 -25.50
N HIS A 6 49.83 -41.05 -25.29
CA HIS A 6 50.23 -40.11 -24.23
C HIS A 6 49.59 -38.68 -24.43
N ALA A 7 49.56 -38.23 -25.67
CA ALA A 7 48.95 -36.94 -26.00
C ALA A 7 47.44 -36.92 -25.71
N ARG A 8 46.71 -38.00 -26.08
CA ARG A 8 45.26 -38.14 -25.79
C ARG A 8 44.95 -38.20 -24.28
N ILE A 9 45.80 -38.88 -23.50
CA ILE A 9 45.63 -38.94 -22.03
C ILE A 9 45.87 -37.58 -21.42
N GLN A 10 46.87 -36.85 -21.88
CA GLN A 10 47.13 -35.46 -21.41
C GLN A 10 46.02 -34.50 -21.76
N GLU A 11 45.48 -34.53 -22.98
CA GLU A 11 44.31 -33.71 -23.38
C GLU A 11 43.06 -34.01 -22.55
N ARG A 12 42.78 -35.32 -22.31
CA ARG A 12 41.67 -35.74 -21.46
C ARG A 12 41.83 -35.26 -20.02
N ARG A 13 43.02 -35.30 -19.44
CA ARG A 13 43.32 -34.77 -18.10
C ARG A 13 43.17 -33.26 -18.03
N GLN A 14 43.63 -32.52 -19.03
CA GLN A 14 43.48 -31.07 -19.10
C GLN A 14 41.99 -30.66 -19.24
N ARG A 15 41.22 -31.36 -20.05
CA ARG A 15 39.79 -31.12 -20.23
C ARG A 15 39.00 -31.39 -18.94
N LEU A 16 39.32 -32.47 -18.23
CA LEU A 16 38.75 -32.78 -16.92
C LEU A 16 39.10 -31.71 -15.89
N ARG A 17 40.35 -31.27 -15.83
CA ARG A 17 40.81 -30.24 -14.91
C ARG A 17 40.10 -28.88 -15.15
N ARG A 18 39.99 -28.45 -16.42
CA ARG A 18 39.25 -27.24 -16.78
C ARG A 18 37.77 -27.31 -16.38
N ARG A 19 37.14 -28.46 -16.55
CA ARG A 19 35.74 -28.67 -16.17
C ARG A 19 35.58 -28.66 -14.64
N TYR A 20 36.53 -29.18 -13.90
CA TYR A 20 36.56 -29.13 -12.44
C TYR A 20 36.73 -27.71 -11.93
N ASP A 21 37.66 -26.95 -12.51
CA ASP A 21 37.90 -25.55 -12.16
C ASP A 21 36.67 -24.69 -12.47
N GLN A 22 35.92 -24.96 -13.54
CA GLN A 22 34.67 -24.26 -13.86
C GLN A 22 33.57 -24.53 -12.83
N LEU A 23 33.45 -25.81 -12.38
CA LEU A 23 32.43 -26.16 -11.36
C LEU A 23 32.76 -25.53 -10.02
N ILE A 24 34.00 -25.53 -9.60
CA ILE A 24 34.43 -24.86 -8.37
C ILE A 24 34.10 -23.36 -8.43
N ARG A 25 34.50 -22.69 -9.51
CA ARG A 25 34.19 -21.26 -9.69
C ARG A 25 32.68 -20.97 -9.68
N ALA A 26 31.87 -21.85 -10.28
CA ALA A 26 30.43 -21.68 -10.27
C ALA A 26 29.83 -21.73 -8.85
N VAL A 27 30.37 -22.65 -8.00
CA VAL A 27 29.94 -22.71 -6.58
C VAL A 27 30.47 -21.53 -5.76
N GLU A 28 31.72 -21.11 -6.02
CA GLU A 28 32.32 -19.95 -5.32
C GLU A 28 31.68 -18.63 -5.68
N GLN A 29 31.16 -18.47 -6.91
CA GLN A 29 30.56 -17.24 -7.41
C GLN A 29 29.03 -17.20 -7.24
N THR A 30 28.39 -18.25 -6.70
CA THR A 30 26.95 -18.20 -6.43
C THR A 30 26.67 -17.30 -5.24
N ALA A 31 25.60 -16.51 -5.36
CA ALA A 31 25.11 -15.65 -4.25
C ALA A 31 24.45 -16.46 -3.13
N ASP A 32 24.03 -17.69 -3.40
CA ASP A 32 23.47 -18.57 -2.37
C ASP A 32 24.58 -19.24 -1.56
N THR A 33 24.35 -19.36 -0.26
CA THR A 33 25.29 -20.03 0.63
C THR A 33 25.32 -21.53 0.35
N VAL A 34 26.52 -22.08 0.17
CA VAL A 34 26.73 -23.51 -0.02
C VAL A 34 27.55 -24.05 1.13
N ILE A 35 27.08 -25.14 1.75
CA ILE A 35 27.76 -25.88 2.80
C ILE A 35 27.82 -27.35 2.37
N ILE A 36 29.02 -27.96 2.41
CA ILE A 36 29.19 -29.37 2.21
C ILE A 36 29.70 -29.97 3.52
N THR A 37 29.05 -31.06 3.95
CA THR A 37 29.45 -31.79 5.16
C THR A 37 29.74 -33.23 4.82
N ASP A 38 30.54 -33.91 5.65
CA ASP A 38 30.66 -35.34 5.64
C ASP A 38 29.34 -36.05 6.03
N ARG A 39 29.33 -37.37 6.09
CA ARG A 39 28.19 -38.20 6.50
C ARG A 39 27.77 -38.00 7.97
N HIS A 40 28.63 -37.41 8.79
CA HIS A 40 28.39 -37.14 10.21
C HIS A 40 27.91 -35.69 10.45
N GLY A 41 27.81 -34.90 9.37
CA GLY A 41 27.40 -33.49 9.44
C GLY A 41 28.55 -32.54 9.77
N VAL A 42 29.81 -32.97 9.69
CA VAL A 42 30.98 -32.11 9.88
C VAL A 42 31.23 -31.32 8.60
N ILE A 43 31.36 -30.00 8.71
CA ILE A 43 31.58 -29.08 7.57
C ILE A 43 32.98 -29.30 6.99
N GLU A 44 33.04 -29.66 5.72
CA GLU A 44 34.28 -29.82 4.94
C GLU A 44 34.48 -28.67 3.95
N TYR A 45 33.40 -27.99 3.56
CA TYR A 45 33.49 -26.88 2.63
C TYR A 45 32.36 -25.87 2.87
N VAL A 46 32.70 -24.60 2.74
CA VAL A 46 31.73 -23.47 2.60
C VAL A 46 32.22 -22.55 1.49
N ASN A 47 31.28 -21.94 0.74
CA ASN A 47 31.61 -20.94 -0.27
C ASN A 47 31.73 -19.54 0.32
N PRO A 48 32.21 -18.51 -0.42
CA PRO A 48 32.32 -17.12 0.07
C PRO A 48 31.00 -16.53 0.54
N ALA A 49 29.87 -16.85 -0.11
CA ALA A 49 28.54 -16.41 0.30
C ALA A 49 28.16 -16.88 1.72
N PHE A 50 28.72 -17.96 2.22
CA PHE A 50 28.55 -18.38 3.60
C PHE A 50 29.11 -17.32 4.58
N GLU A 51 30.31 -16.82 4.34
CA GLU A 51 30.95 -15.82 5.20
C GLU A 51 30.15 -14.50 5.18
N GLU A 52 29.73 -14.05 4.00
CA GLU A 52 28.94 -12.84 3.82
C GLU A 52 27.59 -12.93 4.53
N THR A 53 26.90 -14.06 4.39
CA THR A 53 25.56 -14.26 4.96
C THR A 53 25.59 -14.44 6.47
N THR A 54 26.53 -15.27 6.97
CA THR A 54 26.51 -15.72 8.37
C THR A 54 27.42 -14.91 9.29
N GLY A 55 28.44 -14.25 8.72
CA GLY A 55 29.49 -13.55 9.46
C GLY A 55 30.55 -14.47 10.10
N TYR A 56 30.46 -15.79 9.92
CA TYR A 56 31.49 -16.74 10.30
C TYR A 56 32.46 -16.94 9.12
N SER A 57 33.78 -16.93 9.38
CA SER A 57 34.74 -17.28 8.35
C SER A 57 34.75 -18.79 8.07
N ALA A 58 35.25 -19.18 6.88
CA ALA A 58 35.43 -20.58 6.53
C ALA A 58 36.26 -21.33 7.58
N ASN A 59 37.34 -20.71 8.07
CA ASN A 59 38.20 -21.31 9.09
C ASN A 59 37.47 -21.56 10.44
N GLU A 60 36.49 -20.75 10.77
CA GLU A 60 35.67 -20.94 11.98
C GLU A 60 34.59 -22.01 11.80
N ALA A 61 34.17 -22.26 10.56
CA ALA A 61 33.12 -23.23 10.21
C ALA A 61 33.67 -24.63 9.97
N LEU A 62 34.85 -24.76 9.32
CA LEU A 62 35.46 -26.05 8.98
C LEU A 62 35.70 -26.90 10.22
N GLY A 63 35.37 -28.17 10.14
CA GLY A 63 35.48 -29.14 11.23
C GLY A 63 34.37 -29.02 12.29
N ARG A 64 33.47 -28.06 12.18
CA ARG A 64 32.27 -27.93 13.03
C ARG A 64 31.02 -28.45 12.32
N THR A 65 29.91 -28.49 12.99
CA THR A 65 28.62 -28.82 12.38
C THR A 65 27.81 -27.56 12.08
N PRO A 66 26.82 -27.57 11.14
CA PRO A 66 25.95 -26.46 10.88
C PRO A 66 25.13 -25.99 12.10
N SER A 67 25.17 -26.74 13.21
CA SER A 67 24.57 -26.30 14.49
C SER A 67 25.15 -24.98 15.01
N LEU A 68 26.31 -24.53 14.49
CA LEU A 68 26.87 -23.22 14.79
C LEU A 68 25.93 -22.07 14.41
N LEU A 69 25.00 -22.31 13.44
CA LEU A 69 23.99 -21.36 13.00
C LEU A 69 22.64 -21.51 13.74
N LYS A 70 22.53 -22.47 14.65
CA LYS A 70 21.26 -22.78 15.33
C LYS A 70 20.73 -21.58 16.12
N SER A 71 19.51 -21.15 15.81
CA SER A 71 18.85 -20.04 16.55
C SER A 71 18.33 -20.44 17.92
N GLY A 72 17.96 -21.72 18.10
CA GLY A 72 17.24 -22.23 19.26
C GLY A 72 15.70 -22.13 19.13
N LEU A 73 15.17 -21.61 18.02
CA LEU A 73 13.74 -21.47 17.80
C LEU A 73 13.04 -22.69 17.22
N HIS A 74 13.81 -23.66 16.69
CA HIS A 74 13.30 -24.96 16.29
C HIS A 74 13.55 -25.97 17.40
N ASP A 75 12.59 -26.84 17.66
CA ASP A 75 12.68 -27.88 18.65
C ASP A 75 13.57 -29.06 18.18
N GLU A 76 13.81 -30.01 19.07
CA GLU A 76 14.60 -31.19 18.75
C GLU A 76 13.89 -32.11 17.74
N GLN A 77 12.56 -32.14 17.75
CA GLN A 77 11.78 -32.98 16.85
C GLN A 77 11.97 -32.54 15.41
N PHE A 78 11.98 -31.22 15.14
CA PHE A 78 12.26 -30.66 13.82
C PHE A 78 13.60 -31.18 13.22
N TYR A 79 14.65 -31.14 14.04
CA TYR A 79 15.97 -31.62 13.57
C TYR A 79 16.02 -33.15 13.42
N LYS A 80 15.32 -33.91 14.25
CA LYS A 80 15.20 -35.38 14.11
C LYS A 80 14.52 -35.73 12.78
N GLU A 81 13.45 -35.06 12.44
CA GLU A 81 12.74 -35.27 11.16
C GLU A 81 13.59 -34.88 9.96
N LEU A 82 14.30 -33.75 10.02
CA LEU A 82 15.23 -33.33 8.99
C LEU A 82 16.30 -34.42 8.74
N TRP A 83 16.94 -34.88 9.82
CA TRP A 83 17.95 -35.94 9.70
C TRP A 83 17.37 -37.26 9.19
N ALA A 84 16.18 -37.64 9.61
CA ALA A 84 15.53 -38.87 9.13
C ALA A 84 15.26 -38.79 7.62
N LEU A 85 14.84 -37.66 7.08
CA LEU A 85 14.70 -37.44 5.64
C LEU A 85 16.03 -37.61 4.89
N LEU A 86 17.09 -36.97 5.38
CA LEU A 86 18.41 -36.99 4.75
C LEU A 86 19.01 -38.39 4.75
N MET A 87 18.89 -39.11 5.87
CA MET A 87 19.39 -40.51 5.99
C MET A 87 18.59 -41.48 5.12
N ALA A 88 17.31 -41.19 4.84
CA ALA A 88 16.51 -41.93 3.87
C ALA A 88 16.86 -41.58 2.40
N GLY A 89 17.85 -40.71 2.17
CA GLY A 89 18.23 -40.25 0.84
C GLY A 89 17.25 -39.30 0.17
N LYS A 90 16.30 -38.72 0.95
CA LYS A 90 15.32 -37.74 0.49
C LYS A 90 15.84 -36.32 0.77
N PRO A 91 15.65 -35.35 -0.16
CA PRO A 91 16.07 -34.00 0.10
C PRO A 91 15.12 -33.33 1.13
N PHE A 92 15.70 -32.53 2.02
CA PHE A 92 14.97 -31.58 2.85
C PHE A 92 14.80 -30.28 2.08
N ARG A 93 13.58 -29.71 2.11
CA ARG A 93 13.28 -28.36 1.60
C ARG A 93 12.41 -27.66 2.62
N GLY A 94 12.87 -26.51 3.09
CA GLY A 94 12.13 -25.76 4.11
C GLY A 94 12.84 -24.50 4.55
N ILE A 95 12.18 -23.74 5.38
CA ILE A 95 12.75 -22.52 5.99
C ILE A 95 13.27 -22.89 7.37
N ILE A 96 14.52 -22.52 7.64
CA ILE A 96 15.15 -22.66 8.95
C ILE A 96 15.46 -21.25 9.45
N ILE A 97 15.07 -20.96 10.71
CA ILE A 97 15.45 -19.73 11.38
C ILE A 97 16.83 -19.96 12.00
N ASN A 98 17.80 -19.29 11.49
CA ASN A 98 19.20 -19.36 11.90
C ASN A 98 19.65 -18.10 12.64
N ARG A 99 20.86 -18.13 13.22
CA ARG A 99 21.49 -17.04 13.92
C ARG A 99 22.86 -16.75 13.31
N LYS A 100 23.09 -15.49 12.90
CA LYS A 100 24.40 -15.01 12.44
C LYS A 100 25.37 -14.90 13.62
N LYS A 101 26.67 -14.80 13.33
CA LYS A 101 27.73 -14.57 14.34
C LYS A 101 27.46 -13.31 15.18
N SER A 102 26.84 -12.27 14.60
CA SER A 102 26.42 -11.05 15.29
C SER A 102 25.29 -11.25 16.31
N GLY A 103 24.65 -12.42 16.34
CA GLY A 103 23.47 -12.70 17.15
C GLY A 103 22.14 -12.43 16.43
N GLN A 104 22.17 -11.79 15.26
CA GLN A 104 20.97 -11.49 14.47
C GLN A 104 20.33 -12.78 13.96
N LEU A 105 18.99 -12.86 14.09
CA LEU A 105 18.19 -13.92 13.48
C LEU A 105 17.98 -13.65 12.00
N TYR A 106 17.97 -14.72 11.19
CA TYR A 106 17.64 -14.65 9.79
C TYR A 106 16.89 -15.90 9.33
N TRP A 107 16.00 -15.72 8.36
CA TRP A 107 15.22 -16.80 7.74
C TRP A 107 15.96 -17.27 6.51
N SER A 108 16.30 -18.56 6.47
CA SER A 108 16.99 -19.16 5.34
C SER A 108 16.16 -20.26 4.70
N ALA A 109 15.92 -20.14 3.40
CA ALA A 109 15.32 -21.21 2.60
C ALA A 109 16.39 -22.23 2.26
N HIS A 110 16.27 -23.44 2.79
CA HIS A 110 17.23 -24.54 2.62
C HIS A 110 16.76 -25.56 1.60
N THR A 111 17.69 -26.03 0.78
CA THR A 111 17.63 -27.31 0.09
C THR A 111 18.85 -28.12 0.52
N ILE A 112 18.62 -29.22 1.25
CA ILE A 112 19.69 -30.11 1.71
C ILE A 112 19.50 -31.45 1.01
N SER A 113 20.55 -31.95 0.37
CA SER A 113 20.54 -33.23 -0.35
C SER A 113 21.69 -34.10 0.07
N SER A 114 21.46 -35.42 0.13
CA SER A 114 22.51 -36.40 0.36
C SER A 114 23.25 -36.73 -0.95
N MET A 115 24.59 -36.82 -0.90
CA MET A 115 25.43 -37.36 -1.95
C MET A 115 25.73 -38.83 -1.67
N LYS A 116 25.66 -39.64 -2.71
CA LYS A 116 25.93 -41.08 -2.62
C LYS A 116 27.23 -41.42 -3.31
N GLY A 117 28.00 -42.32 -2.70
CA GLY A 117 29.17 -42.94 -3.29
C GLY A 117 28.80 -43.98 -4.35
N GLU A 118 29.85 -44.63 -4.94
CA GLU A 118 29.70 -45.65 -5.99
C GLU A 118 28.89 -46.86 -5.51
N ASN A 119 28.96 -47.20 -4.24
CA ASN A 119 28.22 -48.32 -3.63
C ASN A 119 26.80 -47.96 -3.15
N GLY A 120 26.34 -46.69 -3.41
CA GLY A 120 25.02 -46.23 -3.01
C GLY A 120 24.90 -45.73 -1.55
N GLU A 121 25.99 -45.80 -0.76
CA GLU A 121 26.03 -45.23 0.60
C GLU A 121 26.08 -43.70 0.59
N ILE A 122 25.51 -43.08 1.62
CA ILE A 122 25.59 -41.63 1.79
C ILE A 122 26.98 -41.25 2.29
N THR A 123 27.65 -40.39 1.53
CA THR A 123 29.01 -39.94 1.82
C THR A 123 29.05 -38.51 2.35
N HIS A 124 28.23 -37.63 1.79
CA HIS A 124 28.19 -36.19 2.14
C HIS A 124 26.77 -35.67 2.08
N PHE A 125 26.57 -34.47 2.68
CA PHE A 125 25.39 -33.68 2.46
C PHE A 125 25.76 -32.32 1.86
N VAL A 126 24.96 -31.86 0.90
CA VAL A 126 25.10 -30.53 0.31
C VAL A 126 23.88 -29.72 0.72
N SER A 127 24.11 -28.62 1.39
CA SER A 127 23.10 -27.64 1.74
C SER A 127 23.30 -26.39 0.91
N VAL A 128 22.26 -25.98 0.18
CA VAL A 128 22.16 -24.67 -0.46
C VAL A 128 21.10 -23.90 0.30
N LEU A 129 21.44 -22.70 0.76
CA LEU A 129 20.54 -21.86 1.52
C LEU A 129 20.59 -20.42 1.01
N LYS A 130 19.41 -19.80 0.97
CA LYS A 130 19.22 -18.40 0.60
C LYS A 130 18.64 -17.63 1.80
N ASP A 131 19.25 -16.49 2.15
CA ASP A 131 18.67 -15.58 3.13
C ASP A 131 17.42 -14.93 2.51
N VAL A 132 16.26 -15.19 3.10
CA VAL A 132 14.95 -14.68 2.64
C VAL A 132 14.34 -13.71 3.64
N THR A 133 15.13 -13.20 4.57
CA THR A 133 14.66 -12.34 5.66
C THR A 133 14.01 -11.07 5.13
N GLU A 134 14.70 -10.37 4.23
CA GLU A 134 14.17 -9.11 3.68
C GLU A 134 12.95 -9.35 2.79
N LEU A 135 12.97 -10.41 1.97
CA LEU A 135 11.81 -10.78 1.15
C LEU A 135 10.57 -11.08 2.01
N ARG A 136 10.74 -11.78 3.13
CA ARG A 136 9.65 -12.05 4.06
C ARG A 136 9.10 -10.79 4.73
N LYS A 137 10.00 -9.89 5.18
CA LYS A 137 9.58 -8.61 5.76
C LYS A 137 8.77 -7.77 4.78
N GLN A 138 9.22 -7.70 3.52
CA GLN A 138 8.50 -7.00 2.46
C GLN A 138 7.10 -7.59 2.25
N HIS A 139 6.96 -8.90 2.13
CA HIS A 139 5.67 -9.56 1.98
C HIS A 139 4.75 -9.34 3.20
N GLU A 140 5.31 -9.35 4.41
CA GLU A 140 4.54 -9.10 5.64
C GLU A 140 4.03 -7.64 5.70
N GLN A 141 4.88 -6.69 5.30
CA GLN A 141 4.49 -5.28 5.19
C GLN A 141 3.41 -5.08 4.12
N GLU A 142 3.59 -5.67 2.92
CA GLU A 142 2.59 -5.62 1.85
C GLU A 142 1.25 -6.22 2.31
N PHE A 143 1.29 -7.35 3.01
CA PHE A 143 0.08 -7.99 3.55
C PHE A 143 -0.64 -7.10 4.56
N HIS A 144 0.08 -6.44 5.47
CA HIS A 144 -0.51 -5.52 6.44
C HIS A 144 -1.14 -4.30 5.75
N LEU A 145 -0.48 -3.76 4.72
CA LEU A 145 -1.04 -2.66 3.92
C LEU A 145 -2.29 -3.09 3.15
N GLN A 146 -2.33 -4.31 2.60
CA GLN A 146 -3.53 -4.85 1.95
C GLN A 146 -4.70 -4.97 2.92
N LEU A 147 -4.47 -5.47 4.14
CA LEU A 147 -5.52 -5.53 5.17
C LEU A 147 -6.05 -4.14 5.54
N ALA A 148 -5.16 -3.15 5.67
CA ALA A 148 -5.55 -1.77 5.94
C ALA A 148 -6.40 -1.20 4.79
N HIS A 149 -6.02 -1.46 3.56
CA HIS A 149 -6.79 -1.09 2.36
C HIS A 149 -8.20 -1.69 2.36
N GLU A 150 -8.33 -2.99 2.65
CA GLU A 150 -9.64 -3.64 2.73
C GLU A 150 -10.55 -3.02 3.80
N VAL A 151 -9.98 -2.63 4.95
CA VAL A 151 -10.72 -1.92 6.00
C VAL A 151 -11.15 -0.55 5.50
N GLN A 152 -10.24 0.21 4.88
CA GLN A 152 -10.53 1.55 4.37
C GLN A 152 -11.62 1.53 3.29
N GLN A 153 -11.59 0.57 2.36
CA GLN A 153 -12.65 0.43 1.34
C GLN A 153 -14.05 0.23 1.94
N ARG A 154 -14.16 -0.46 3.08
CA ARG A 154 -15.45 -0.65 3.79
C ARG A 154 -15.94 0.63 4.46
N LEU A 155 -15.08 1.61 4.70
CA LEU A 155 -15.46 2.89 5.28
C LEU A 155 -16.14 3.82 4.25
N ASN A 156 -15.88 3.64 2.97
CA ASN A 156 -16.39 4.48 1.90
C ASN A 156 -17.77 4.00 1.43
N THR A 157 -18.77 4.85 1.53
CA THR A 157 -20.14 4.59 1.05
C THR A 157 -20.32 5.27 -0.31
N ALA A 158 -20.28 4.50 -1.38
CA ALA A 158 -20.27 5.03 -2.76
C ALA A 158 -21.59 5.71 -3.18
N VAL A 159 -22.71 5.37 -2.56
CA VAL A 159 -24.06 5.86 -2.93
C VAL A 159 -24.86 6.18 -1.67
N ALA A 160 -25.55 7.32 -1.68
CA ALA A 160 -26.51 7.68 -0.66
C ALA A 160 -27.93 7.76 -1.25
N SER A 161 -28.93 7.52 -0.41
CA SER A 161 -30.34 7.70 -0.76
C SER A 161 -30.87 8.91 -0.01
N LEU A 162 -31.23 9.96 -0.75
CA LEU A 162 -31.92 11.14 -0.24
C LEU A 162 -33.06 11.48 -1.20
N PRO A 163 -34.31 11.60 -0.73
CA PRO A 163 -35.44 11.95 -1.60
C PRO A 163 -35.18 13.25 -2.37
N GLY A 164 -35.38 13.22 -3.68
CA GLY A 164 -35.16 14.38 -4.55
C GLY A 164 -33.73 14.57 -5.04
N PHE A 165 -32.81 13.66 -4.70
CA PHE A 165 -31.41 13.73 -5.10
C PHE A 165 -30.94 12.41 -5.70
N ASP A 166 -30.08 12.53 -6.72
CA ASP A 166 -29.24 11.44 -7.25
C ASP A 166 -27.80 11.72 -6.82
N ILE A 167 -27.24 10.85 -5.96
CA ILE A 167 -25.98 11.11 -5.25
C ILE A 167 -25.01 9.94 -5.46
N ALA A 168 -23.80 10.26 -5.84
CA ALA A 168 -22.71 9.28 -5.92
C ALA A 168 -21.36 9.92 -5.55
N GLY A 169 -20.45 9.09 -5.04
CA GLY A 169 -19.06 9.45 -4.79
C GLY A 169 -18.13 8.27 -5.09
N THR A 170 -16.89 8.57 -5.41
CA THR A 170 -15.85 7.55 -5.59
C THR A 170 -14.48 8.10 -5.22
N ILE A 171 -13.61 7.20 -4.79
CA ILE A 171 -12.18 7.42 -4.55
C ILE A 171 -11.38 6.47 -5.42
N CYS A 172 -10.33 6.97 -6.03
CA CYS A 172 -9.27 6.17 -6.65
C CYS A 172 -7.95 6.51 -5.98
N SER A 173 -7.51 5.66 -5.06
CA SER A 173 -6.29 5.92 -4.30
C SER A 173 -5.04 5.73 -5.16
N ALA A 174 -4.04 6.60 -4.97
CA ALA A 174 -2.73 6.53 -5.61
C ALA A 174 -1.88 5.37 -5.09
N THR A 175 -2.05 5.04 -3.82
CA THR A 175 -1.36 3.94 -3.13
C THR A 175 -2.39 2.96 -2.55
N LEU A 176 -1.91 1.90 -1.85
CA LEU A 176 -2.81 0.94 -1.20
C LEU A 176 -3.72 1.61 -0.14
N THR A 177 -3.23 2.67 0.53
CA THR A 177 -4.02 3.43 1.52
C THR A 177 -3.89 4.90 1.23
N GLY A 178 -5.00 5.65 1.28
CA GLY A 178 -5.05 7.06 0.94
C GLY A 178 -5.46 7.97 2.08
N GLY A 179 -5.18 9.28 1.93
CA GLY A 179 -5.60 10.35 2.81
C GLY A 179 -7.00 10.88 2.50
N ASP A 180 -7.45 10.68 1.26
CA ASP A 180 -8.73 11.16 0.79
C ASP A 180 -9.92 10.50 1.52
N TYR A 181 -10.95 11.29 1.70
CA TYR A 181 -12.15 10.90 2.41
C TYR A 181 -13.39 11.52 1.79
N PHE A 182 -14.45 10.74 1.63
CA PHE A 182 -15.81 11.25 1.51
C PHE A 182 -16.78 10.41 2.32
N ASP A 183 -17.92 11.01 2.71
CA ASP A 183 -18.94 10.29 3.46
C ASP A 183 -20.32 10.90 3.25
N PHE A 184 -21.33 10.07 3.48
CA PHE A 184 -22.74 10.43 3.47
C PHE A 184 -23.34 10.07 4.83
N ILE A 185 -23.77 11.06 5.59
CA ILE A 185 -24.23 10.89 6.95
C ILE A 185 -25.67 11.41 7.06
N VAL A 186 -26.62 10.50 7.22
CA VAL A 186 -28.01 10.89 7.46
C VAL A 186 -28.13 11.45 8.87
N GLN A 187 -28.60 12.70 8.96
CA GLN A 187 -28.85 13.40 10.23
C GLN A 187 -30.21 13.05 10.81
N PRO A 188 -30.44 13.23 12.14
CA PRO A 188 -31.70 12.85 12.80
C PRO A 188 -32.93 13.58 12.26
N ASP A 189 -32.76 14.77 11.69
CA ASP A 189 -33.83 15.57 11.07
C ASP A 189 -34.17 15.15 9.62
N GLY A 190 -33.48 14.15 9.08
CA GLY A 190 -33.65 13.65 7.72
C GLY A 190 -32.85 14.37 6.65
N CYS A 191 -32.01 15.33 7.04
CA CYS A 191 -31.03 15.95 6.15
C CYS A 191 -29.83 15.02 5.91
N LEU A 192 -29.03 15.30 4.88
CA LEU A 192 -27.82 14.55 4.57
C LEU A 192 -26.60 15.46 4.73
N CYS A 193 -25.68 15.09 5.59
CA CYS A 193 -24.35 15.68 5.60
C CYS A 193 -23.47 14.92 4.57
N VAL A 194 -22.98 15.67 3.59
CA VAL A 194 -21.96 15.24 2.63
C VAL A 194 -20.63 15.79 3.11
N ALA A 195 -19.66 14.94 3.34
CA ALA A 195 -18.30 15.34 3.72
C ALA A 195 -17.31 14.88 2.65
N ILE A 196 -16.35 15.73 2.31
CA ILE A 196 -15.21 15.41 1.46
C ILE A 196 -13.98 16.12 2.00
N GLY A 197 -12.83 15.44 2.02
CA GLY A 197 -11.59 16.01 2.54
C GLY A 197 -10.38 15.22 2.14
N ASP A 198 -9.24 15.81 2.42
CA ASP A 198 -7.92 15.21 2.20
C ASP A 198 -7.02 15.47 3.42
N VAL A 199 -6.21 14.47 3.74
CA VAL A 199 -5.22 14.52 4.82
C VAL A 199 -3.84 14.75 4.23
N SER A 200 -3.16 15.80 4.66
CA SER A 200 -1.81 16.12 4.20
C SER A 200 -0.84 14.94 4.31
N GLY A 201 -0.17 14.62 3.20
CA GLY A 201 0.72 13.48 3.06
C GLY A 201 0.01 12.23 2.51
N HIS A 202 0.70 11.12 2.42
CA HIS A 202 0.19 9.91 1.77
C HIS A 202 0.50 8.64 2.58
N GLY A 203 -0.16 7.55 2.24
CA GLY A 203 0.09 6.23 2.82
C GLY A 203 -0.59 6.00 4.16
N PHE A 204 -0.06 5.06 4.94
CA PHE A 204 -0.74 4.52 6.13
C PHE A 204 -1.00 5.57 7.22
N GLY A 205 -0.08 6.53 7.42
CA GLY A 205 -0.26 7.60 8.41
C GLY A 205 -1.45 8.48 8.08
N ALA A 206 -1.57 8.94 6.83
CA ALA A 206 -2.70 9.74 6.35
C ALA A 206 -4.01 8.96 6.45
N ALA A 207 -4.01 7.66 6.11
CA ALA A 207 -5.18 6.79 6.23
C ALA A 207 -5.70 6.64 7.67
N LEU A 208 -4.83 6.63 8.68
CA LEU A 208 -5.23 6.61 10.09
C LEU A 208 -5.89 7.93 10.51
N VAL A 209 -5.29 9.07 10.15
CA VAL A 209 -5.86 10.41 10.42
C VAL A 209 -7.20 10.56 9.70
N MET A 210 -7.33 10.05 8.47
CA MET A 210 -8.59 10.02 7.73
C MET A 210 -9.67 9.24 8.49
N ALA A 211 -9.34 8.04 8.97
CA ALA A 211 -10.29 7.20 9.72
C ALA A 211 -10.74 7.86 11.02
N GLU A 212 -9.85 8.54 11.71
CA GLU A 212 -10.12 9.33 12.90
C GLU A 212 -11.01 10.54 12.57
N THR A 213 -10.65 11.32 11.54
CA THR A 213 -11.44 12.45 11.04
C THR A 213 -12.87 12.02 10.72
N ARG A 214 -13.01 10.92 9.98
CA ARG A 214 -14.31 10.33 9.66
C ARG A 214 -15.12 9.98 10.91
N ALA A 215 -14.48 9.39 11.92
CA ALA A 215 -15.16 9.01 13.15
C ALA A 215 -15.71 10.25 13.89
N TYR A 216 -14.93 11.31 13.97
CA TYR A 216 -15.35 12.57 14.58
C TYR A 216 -16.46 13.26 13.77
N VAL A 217 -16.31 13.38 12.44
CA VAL A 217 -17.35 13.96 11.58
C VAL A 217 -18.66 13.22 11.75
N ARG A 218 -18.68 11.89 11.68
CA ARG A 218 -19.88 11.07 11.89
C ARG A 218 -20.50 11.27 13.25
N SER A 219 -19.68 11.30 14.30
CA SER A 219 -20.16 11.46 15.66
C SER A 219 -20.82 12.81 15.86
N TYR A 220 -20.16 13.89 15.42
CA TYR A 220 -20.70 15.24 15.61
C TYR A 220 -21.87 15.56 14.67
N ALA A 221 -21.89 15.06 13.44
CA ALA A 221 -23.01 15.26 12.51
C ALA A 221 -24.32 14.59 12.97
N THR A 222 -24.27 13.63 13.91
CA THR A 222 -25.49 13.08 14.52
C THR A 222 -26.01 13.90 15.71
N LEU A 223 -25.21 14.82 16.24
CA LEU A 223 -25.52 15.60 17.43
C LEU A 223 -25.77 17.08 17.11
N GLU A 224 -25.25 17.54 15.99
CA GLU A 224 -25.22 18.95 15.59
C GLU A 224 -25.64 19.08 14.13
N SER A 225 -26.40 20.14 13.81
CA SER A 225 -26.84 20.43 12.44
C SER A 225 -26.02 21.57 11.79
N ASP A 226 -25.36 22.40 12.57
CA ASP A 226 -24.51 23.47 12.08
C ASP A 226 -23.16 22.95 11.62
N MET A 227 -22.85 23.09 10.33
CA MET A 227 -21.63 22.54 9.73
C MET A 227 -20.36 23.20 10.30
N GLY A 228 -20.40 24.48 10.62
CA GLY A 228 -19.29 25.20 11.24
C GLY A 228 -19.00 24.69 12.65
N ALA A 229 -20.06 24.46 13.45
CA ALA A 229 -19.93 23.89 14.79
C ALA A 229 -19.34 22.46 14.73
N ILE A 230 -19.76 21.65 13.76
CA ILE A 230 -19.19 20.31 13.54
C ILE A 230 -17.69 20.43 13.26
N LEU A 231 -17.27 21.26 12.28
CA LEU A 231 -15.85 21.43 11.95
C LEU A 231 -15.03 21.95 13.14
N SER A 232 -15.59 22.87 13.92
CA SER A 232 -14.93 23.40 15.13
C SER A 232 -14.67 22.30 16.17
N ARG A 233 -15.63 21.40 16.37
CA ARG A 233 -15.48 20.24 17.27
C ARG A 233 -14.49 19.22 16.73
N VAL A 234 -14.57 18.91 15.43
CA VAL A 234 -13.62 17.99 14.76
C VAL A 234 -12.19 18.53 14.88
N ASN A 235 -11.97 19.82 14.62
CA ASN A 235 -10.66 20.45 14.77
C ASN A 235 -10.12 20.29 16.20
N ASN A 236 -10.93 20.59 17.21
CA ASN A 236 -10.48 20.49 18.60
C ASN A 236 -10.21 19.05 19.04
N ALA A 237 -10.85 18.06 18.43
CA ALA A 237 -10.59 16.66 18.68
C ALA A 237 -9.29 16.17 17.98
N LEU A 238 -9.02 16.64 16.76
CA LEU A 238 -7.84 16.24 15.96
C LEU A 238 -6.53 16.89 16.45
N VAL A 239 -6.55 18.16 16.86
CA VAL A 239 -5.33 18.92 17.19
C VAL A 239 -4.40 18.21 18.18
N PRO A 240 -4.86 17.53 19.26
CA PRO A 240 -3.98 16.84 20.19
C PRO A 240 -3.23 15.66 19.57
N ASP A 241 -3.81 15.03 18.56
CA ASP A 241 -3.33 13.77 17.99
C ASP A 241 -2.51 13.98 16.70
N LEU A 242 -2.69 15.15 16.05
CA LEU A 242 -1.91 15.53 14.88
C LEU A 242 -0.55 16.10 15.28
N GLY A 243 0.50 15.54 14.68
CA GLY A 243 1.89 15.95 14.91
C GLY A 243 2.60 16.38 13.62
N GLY A 244 3.75 17.10 13.77
CA GLY A 244 4.65 17.32 12.64
C GLY A 244 4.13 18.18 11.49
N GLY A 245 3.08 18.98 11.70
CA GLY A 245 2.49 19.84 10.67
C GLY A 245 1.43 19.15 9.81
N GLN A 246 0.99 17.94 10.18
CA GLN A 246 -0.15 17.30 9.55
C GLN A 246 -1.42 18.12 9.73
N HIS A 247 -2.25 18.16 8.72
CA HIS A 247 -3.53 18.85 8.70
C HIS A 247 -4.52 18.15 7.79
N VAL A 248 -5.79 18.51 7.92
CA VAL A 248 -6.86 17.93 7.10
C VAL A 248 -7.62 19.06 6.43
N THR A 249 -7.76 19.00 5.11
CA THR A 249 -8.72 19.84 4.40
C THR A 249 -10.08 19.14 4.40
N LEU A 250 -11.16 19.84 4.72
CA LEU A 250 -12.47 19.22 4.83
C LEU A 250 -13.58 20.19 4.44
N MET A 251 -14.43 19.77 3.51
CA MET A 251 -15.70 20.38 3.18
C MET A 251 -16.83 19.52 3.75
N SER A 252 -17.74 20.14 4.49
CA SER A 252 -18.99 19.51 4.96
C SER A 252 -20.19 20.31 4.48
N ALA A 253 -21.11 19.67 3.75
CA ALA A 253 -22.32 20.29 3.22
C ALA A 253 -23.55 19.54 3.72
N ARG A 254 -24.53 20.28 4.23
CA ARG A 254 -25.83 19.79 4.70
C ARG A 254 -26.90 20.03 3.66
N LEU A 255 -27.44 18.95 3.10
CA LEU A 255 -28.52 18.97 2.13
C LEU A 255 -29.87 18.78 2.84
N ASP A 256 -30.74 19.77 2.74
CA ASP A 256 -32.11 19.70 3.24
C ASP A 256 -33.07 19.39 2.09
N PRO A 257 -33.60 18.16 2.01
CA PRO A 257 -34.48 17.77 0.91
C PRO A 257 -35.90 18.40 1.01
N ARG A 258 -36.32 18.84 2.21
CA ARG A 258 -37.65 19.39 2.40
C ARG A 258 -37.72 20.85 1.93
N ASN A 259 -36.69 21.63 2.30
CA ASN A 259 -36.62 23.04 1.98
C ASN A 259 -35.82 23.31 0.69
N ARG A 260 -35.16 22.29 0.15
CA ARG A 260 -34.24 22.38 -1.01
C ARG A 260 -33.16 23.44 -0.77
N LEU A 261 -32.41 23.25 0.30
CA LEU A 261 -31.34 24.14 0.71
C LEU A 261 -30.05 23.33 0.86
N VAL A 262 -28.93 24.00 0.62
CA VAL A 262 -27.61 23.54 1.05
C VAL A 262 -26.95 24.60 1.92
N GLU A 263 -26.39 24.15 3.04
CA GLU A 263 -25.50 24.91 3.91
C GLU A 263 -24.19 24.19 4.00
N TYR A 264 -23.06 24.88 4.07
CA TYR A 264 -21.75 24.23 4.14
C TYR A 264 -20.80 24.98 5.07
N ALA A 265 -19.77 24.29 5.51
CA ALA A 265 -18.55 24.84 6.08
C ALA A 265 -17.34 24.13 5.48
N SER A 266 -16.27 24.87 5.27
CA SER A 266 -15.05 24.36 4.65
C SER A 266 -13.82 24.78 5.43
N ALA A 267 -13.00 23.81 5.76
CA ALA A 267 -11.73 23.96 6.46
C ALA A 267 -10.57 23.79 5.48
N GLY A 268 -10.20 24.84 4.76
CA GLY A 268 -9.06 24.84 3.83
C GLY A 268 -9.20 23.93 2.61
N HIS A 269 -10.38 23.37 2.37
CA HIS A 269 -10.62 22.52 1.21
C HIS A 269 -10.73 23.34 -0.07
N ILE A 270 -10.38 22.75 -1.23
CA ILE A 270 -10.53 23.40 -2.54
C ILE A 270 -12.00 23.76 -2.79
N PRO A 271 -12.29 24.78 -3.62
CA PRO A 271 -13.66 25.18 -3.91
C PRO A 271 -14.50 24.04 -4.50
N CYS A 272 -15.75 23.96 -4.07
CA CYS A 272 -16.78 23.10 -4.64
C CYS A 272 -17.79 23.95 -5.41
N TYR A 273 -18.59 23.34 -6.28
CA TYR A 273 -19.37 24.09 -7.26
C TYR A 273 -20.83 23.67 -7.26
N LEU A 274 -21.74 24.65 -7.40
CA LEU A 274 -23.13 24.44 -7.76
C LEU A 274 -23.29 24.85 -9.23
N LEU A 275 -23.59 23.88 -10.08
CA LEU A 275 -23.84 24.10 -11.52
C LEU A 275 -25.35 24.22 -11.77
N ARG A 276 -25.72 25.18 -12.59
CA ARG A 276 -27.10 25.35 -13.10
C ARG A 276 -27.45 24.24 -14.10
N PRO A 277 -28.75 24.08 -14.42
CA PRO A 277 -29.16 23.12 -15.45
C PRO A 277 -28.54 23.38 -16.84
N SER A 278 -28.04 24.60 -17.09
CA SER A 278 -27.27 24.96 -18.31
C SER A 278 -25.81 24.44 -18.30
N GLY A 279 -25.32 23.96 -17.14
CA GLY A 279 -23.92 23.64 -16.90
C GLY A 279 -23.02 24.82 -16.55
N GLU A 280 -23.60 26.02 -16.42
CA GLU A 280 -22.87 27.21 -15.93
C GLU A 280 -22.73 27.17 -14.42
N ILE A 281 -21.64 27.76 -13.89
CA ILE A 281 -21.44 27.89 -12.45
C ILE A 281 -22.48 28.85 -11.87
N GLY A 282 -23.34 28.33 -11.01
CA GLY A 282 -24.34 29.09 -10.28
C GLY A 282 -23.82 29.67 -8.97
N TYR A 283 -22.97 28.88 -8.27
CA TYR A 283 -22.35 29.29 -7.02
C TYR A 283 -21.01 28.57 -6.82
N VAL A 284 -20.05 29.28 -6.22
CA VAL A 284 -18.73 28.68 -5.82
C VAL A 284 -18.72 28.63 -4.28
N MET A 285 -18.54 27.43 -3.75
CA MET A 285 -18.45 27.16 -2.32
C MET A 285 -16.99 27.26 -1.89
N GLU A 286 -16.56 28.47 -1.54
CA GLU A 286 -15.19 28.77 -1.10
C GLU A 286 -14.91 28.24 0.31
N SER A 287 -13.63 28.10 0.66
CA SER A 287 -13.25 27.75 2.02
C SER A 287 -13.66 28.82 3.04
N THR A 288 -14.22 28.41 4.17
CA THR A 288 -14.68 29.29 5.26
C THR A 288 -13.66 29.37 6.40
N GLY A 289 -12.56 28.65 6.34
CA GLY A 289 -11.52 28.63 7.36
C GLY A 289 -10.24 27.94 6.93
N LEU A 290 -9.26 27.92 7.80
CA LEU A 290 -7.99 27.19 7.59
C LEU A 290 -8.19 25.68 7.73
N PRO A 291 -7.27 24.85 7.19
CA PRO A 291 -7.31 23.40 7.42
C PRO A 291 -7.42 23.02 8.90
N LEU A 292 -8.07 21.89 9.18
CA LEU A 292 -8.19 21.33 10.52
C LEU A 292 -6.81 20.85 11.02
N GLY A 293 -6.62 20.92 12.33
CA GLY A 293 -5.40 20.42 12.97
C GLY A 293 -4.28 21.44 13.11
N LEU A 294 -4.36 22.60 12.43
CA LEU A 294 -3.30 23.62 12.49
C LEU A 294 -3.31 24.41 13.82
N PHE A 295 -4.47 24.78 14.32
CA PHE A 295 -4.58 25.62 15.52
C PHE A 295 -5.71 25.13 16.43
N ALA A 296 -5.40 24.96 17.71
CA ALA A 296 -6.41 24.66 18.73
C ALA A 296 -7.40 25.82 18.87
N GLY A 297 -8.67 25.50 19.08
CA GLY A 297 -9.71 26.49 19.30
C GLY A 297 -10.17 27.24 18.04
N SER A 298 -9.73 26.84 16.84
CA SER A 298 -10.24 27.41 15.59
C SER A 298 -11.76 27.27 15.52
N GLN A 299 -12.43 28.39 15.13
CA GLN A 299 -13.85 28.43 14.92
C GLN A 299 -14.17 28.50 13.44
N PHE A 300 -15.11 27.68 13.01
CA PHE A 300 -15.59 27.63 11.63
C PHE A 300 -17.04 28.12 11.60
N CYS A 301 -17.40 28.83 10.54
CA CYS A 301 -18.75 29.32 10.34
C CYS A 301 -19.42 28.57 9.19
N SER A 302 -20.70 28.28 9.35
CA SER A 302 -21.52 27.82 8.23
C SER A 302 -21.80 28.96 7.25
N SER A 303 -21.90 28.60 5.95
CA SER A 303 -22.40 29.51 4.93
C SER A 303 -23.85 29.90 5.22
N PRO A 304 -24.37 31.02 4.65
CA PRO A 304 -25.81 31.20 4.49
C PRO A 304 -26.41 30.03 3.70
N ALA A 305 -27.69 29.74 3.96
CA ALA A 305 -28.42 28.74 3.22
C ALA A 305 -28.56 29.13 1.74
N ILE A 306 -28.20 28.24 0.85
CA ILE A 306 -28.25 28.41 -0.61
C ILE A 306 -29.43 27.59 -1.13
N PRO A 307 -30.40 28.22 -1.84
CA PRO A 307 -31.52 27.49 -2.44
C PRO A 307 -31.05 26.63 -3.59
N LEU A 308 -31.64 25.44 -3.70
CA LEU A 308 -31.36 24.46 -4.76
C LEU A 308 -32.54 24.34 -5.70
N GLU A 309 -32.29 24.39 -7.01
CA GLU A 309 -33.29 24.27 -8.04
C GLU A 309 -33.21 22.89 -8.73
N TYR A 310 -34.32 22.49 -9.33
CA TYR A 310 -34.38 21.25 -10.13
C TYR A 310 -33.37 21.28 -11.29
N GLY A 311 -32.61 20.21 -11.45
CA GLY A 311 -31.62 20.07 -12.49
C GLY A 311 -30.25 20.67 -12.17
N GLU A 312 -30.09 21.32 -11.02
CA GLU A 312 -28.79 21.77 -10.54
C GLU A 312 -27.94 20.59 -10.06
N ILE A 313 -26.62 20.77 -10.06
CA ILE A 313 -25.64 19.75 -9.71
C ILE A 313 -24.61 20.34 -8.75
N LEU A 314 -24.53 19.78 -7.56
CA LEU A 314 -23.42 20.02 -6.63
C LEU A 314 -22.24 19.09 -6.98
N VAL A 315 -21.07 19.68 -7.07
CA VAL A 315 -19.82 19.03 -7.49
C VAL A 315 -18.76 19.28 -6.45
N PHE A 316 -18.20 18.19 -5.92
CA PHE A 316 -17.14 18.23 -4.93
C PHE A 316 -15.95 17.41 -5.47
N PHE A 317 -14.75 17.94 -5.34
CA PHE A 317 -13.49 17.30 -5.74
C PHE A 317 -12.45 17.45 -4.64
N THR A 318 -11.47 16.52 -4.61
CA THR A 318 -10.17 16.77 -3.99
C THR A 318 -9.19 17.29 -5.04
N ASP A 319 -8.05 17.81 -4.60
CA ASP A 319 -7.01 18.39 -5.46
C ASP A 319 -6.41 17.36 -6.44
N GLY A 320 -6.39 16.08 -6.09
CA GLY A 320 -5.96 15.02 -7.01
C GLY A 320 -6.76 14.96 -8.33
N VAL A 321 -8.01 15.47 -8.36
CA VAL A 321 -8.74 15.66 -9.62
C VAL A 321 -8.14 16.80 -10.44
N THR A 322 -7.88 17.95 -9.81
CA THR A 322 -7.47 19.18 -10.50
C THR A 322 -5.96 19.24 -10.76
N GLU A 323 -5.16 18.63 -9.91
CA GLU A 323 -3.70 18.63 -9.98
C GLU A 323 -3.12 17.44 -10.75
N ALA A 324 -3.95 16.47 -11.17
CA ALA A 324 -3.49 15.37 -12.02
C ALA A 324 -2.73 15.91 -13.24
N ALA A 325 -1.47 15.55 -13.39
CA ALA A 325 -0.57 16.06 -14.40
C ALA A 325 -0.40 15.07 -15.56
N ASN A 326 -0.29 15.58 -16.78
CA ASN A 326 0.09 14.80 -17.95
C ASN A 326 1.63 14.71 -18.10
N ASN A 327 2.11 14.05 -19.16
CA ASN A 327 3.54 13.90 -19.44
C ASN A 327 4.28 15.24 -19.70
N ASP A 328 3.56 16.30 -19.99
CA ASP A 328 4.09 17.64 -20.22
C ASP A 328 4.01 18.52 -18.93
N GLU A 329 3.74 17.92 -17.78
CA GLU A 329 3.53 18.58 -16.48
C GLU A 329 2.33 19.57 -16.45
N ALA A 330 1.46 19.54 -17.44
CA ALA A 330 0.24 20.34 -17.43
C ALA A 330 -0.80 19.68 -16.51
N GLN A 331 -1.39 20.47 -15.60
CA GLN A 331 -2.46 20.01 -14.72
C GLN A 331 -3.79 19.86 -15.46
N PHE A 332 -4.62 18.94 -14.99
CA PHE A 332 -5.97 18.73 -15.52
C PHE A 332 -6.82 19.98 -15.34
N GLY A 333 -6.84 20.53 -14.16
CA GLY A 333 -7.54 21.77 -13.80
C GLY A 333 -9.06 21.60 -13.66
N VAL A 334 -9.65 22.53 -12.91
CA VAL A 334 -11.09 22.54 -12.62
C VAL A 334 -11.93 22.73 -13.86
N ASP A 335 -11.44 23.54 -14.82
CA ASP A 335 -12.21 23.87 -16.04
C ASP A 335 -12.53 22.64 -16.87
N ARG A 336 -11.58 21.71 -17.02
CA ARG A 336 -11.79 20.45 -17.74
C ARG A 336 -12.77 19.52 -17.01
N ALA A 337 -12.71 19.48 -15.67
CA ALA A 337 -13.65 18.70 -14.87
C ALA A 337 -15.08 19.21 -15.02
N LEU A 338 -15.28 20.53 -14.93
CA LEU A 338 -16.59 21.17 -15.09
C LEU A 338 -17.13 21.08 -16.52
N GLU A 339 -16.25 21.23 -17.52
CA GLU A 339 -16.64 21.08 -18.93
C GLU A 339 -17.08 19.64 -19.25
N PHE A 340 -16.41 18.63 -18.65
CA PHE A 340 -16.87 17.24 -18.76
C PHE A 340 -18.31 17.11 -18.23
N ILE A 341 -18.60 17.63 -17.04
CA ILE A 341 -19.93 17.55 -16.44
C ILE A 341 -20.95 18.27 -17.32
N LYS A 342 -20.62 19.46 -17.82
CA LYS A 342 -21.45 20.27 -18.72
C LYS A 342 -21.83 19.52 -20.01
N CYS A 343 -20.90 18.78 -20.57
CA CYS A 343 -21.16 17.95 -21.75
C CYS A 343 -22.04 16.73 -21.45
N HIS A 344 -22.20 16.32 -20.16
CA HIS A 344 -22.86 15.09 -19.77
C HIS A 344 -24.00 15.30 -18.72
N LEU A 345 -24.64 16.46 -18.72
CA LEU A 345 -25.65 16.84 -17.73
C LEU A 345 -26.81 15.84 -17.56
N GLN A 346 -27.09 15.02 -18.59
CA GLN A 346 -28.18 14.03 -18.55
C GLN A 346 -27.79 12.72 -17.86
N ASN A 347 -26.50 12.48 -17.65
CA ASN A 347 -26.01 11.28 -16.99
C ASN A 347 -26.39 11.26 -15.51
N SER A 348 -26.50 10.07 -14.94
CA SER A 348 -26.64 9.90 -13.50
C SER A 348 -25.41 10.38 -12.74
N ALA A 349 -25.55 10.68 -11.43
CA ALA A 349 -24.43 11.05 -10.59
C ALA A 349 -23.31 10.00 -10.62
N ALA A 350 -23.65 8.71 -10.62
CA ALA A 350 -22.70 7.61 -10.70
C ALA A 350 -21.94 7.56 -12.03
N GLU A 351 -22.60 7.86 -13.16
CA GLU A 351 -21.95 7.95 -14.46
C GLU A 351 -21.03 9.16 -14.57
N LEU A 352 -21.43 10.32 -14.02
CA LEU A 352 -20.61 11.51 -14.01
C LEU A 352 -19.33 11.31 -13.18
N VAL A 353 -19.43 10.77 -11.97
CA VAL A 353 -18.30 10.47 -11.10
C VAL A 353 -17.33 9.53 -11.83
N ARG A 354 -17.81 8.43 -12.40
CA ARG A 354 -16.98 7.47 -13.14
C ARG A 354 -16.28 8.12 -14.33
N GLY A 355 -17.03 8.88 -15.13
CA GLY A 355 -16.52 9.54 -16.33
C GLY A 355 -15.45 10.60 -16.03
N ILE A 356 -15.57 11.34 -14.92
CA ILE A 356 -14.52 12.26 -14.44
C ILE A 356 -13.24 11.48 -14.17
N HIS A 357 -13.30 10.40 -13.40
CA HIS A 357 -12.13 9.58 -13.08
C HIS A 357 -11.47 8.98 -14.32
N GLU A 358 -12.27 8.49 -15.26
CA GLU A 358 -11.77 7.97 -16.56
C GLU A 358 -11.08 9.07 -17.38
N THR A 359 -11.66 10.28 -17.39
CA THR A 359 -11.12 11.43 -18.13
C THR A 359 -9.80 11.92 -17.52
N VAL A 360 -9.73 12.01 -16.19
CA VAL A 360 -8.49 12.36 -15.46
C VAL A 360 -7.40 11.34 -15.73
N ARG A 361 -7.71 10.04 -15.63
CA ARG A 361 -6.74 8.96 -15.92
C ARG A 361 -6.25 8.99 -17.37
N ALA A 362 -7.14 9.22 -18.32
CA ALA A 362 -6.76 9.33 -19.72
C ALA A 362 -5.84 10.53 -19.96
N PHE A 363 -6.11 11.67 -19.33
CA PHE A 363 -5.27 12.87 -19.40
C PHE A 363 -3.88 12.63 -18.81
N ALA A 364 -3.80 11.93 -17.68
CA ALA A 364 -2.54 11.58 -17.00
C ALA A 364 -1.75 10.45 -17.69
N GLY A 365 -2.19 9.94 -18.85
CA GLY A 365 -1.48 8.91 -19.61
C GLY A 365 -1.78 7.47 -19.19
N GLY A 366 -2.83 7.24 -18.40
CA GLY A 366 -3.35 5.90 -18.05
C GLY A 366 -2.55 5.12 -16.99
N GLY A 367 -1.52 5.72 -16.41
CA GLY A 367 -0.76 5.17 -15.28
C GLY A 367 -1.52 5.23 -13.95
N PRO A 368 -0.92 4.73 -12.85
CA PRO A 368 -1.45 4.98 -11.52
C PRO A 368 -1.42 6.50 -11.24
N PRO A 369 -2.43 7.05 -10.54
CA PRO A 369 -2.47 8.46 -10.20
C PRO A 369 -1.32 8.83 -9.26
N SER A 370 -0.86 10.08 -9.32
CA SER A 370 0.17 10.63 -8.42
C SER A 370 -0.36 10.96 -7.04
N ASP A 371 -1.66 11.25 -6.94
CA ASP A 371 -2.39 11.51 -5.70
C ASP A 371 -3.77 10.87 -5.73
N ASP A 372 -4.42 10.79 -4.56
CA ASP A 372 -5.77 10.23 -4.44
C ASP A 372 -6.76 11.11 -5.23
N ILE A 373 -7.62 10.49 -6.03
CA ILE A 373 -8.61 11.17 -6.84
C ILE A 373 -9.99 10.91 -6.24
N THR A 374 -10.62 11.94 -5.68
CA THR A 374 -11.95 11.82 -5.10
C THR A 374 -12.93 12.79 -5.72
N SER A 375 -14.12 12.32 -6.02
CA SER A 375 -15.23 13.17 -6.46
C SER A 375 -16.55 12.71 -5.87
N VAL A 376 -17.41 13.69 -5.57
CA VAL A 376 -18.80 13.50 -5.14
C VAL A 376 -19.69 14.39 -5.97
N ILE A 377 -20.79 13.83 -6.46
CA ILE A 377 -21.80 14.55 -7.24
C ILE A 377 -23.19 14.34 -6.61
N CYS A 378 -23.91 15.44 -6.40
CA CYS A 378 -25.31 15.42 -5.96
C CYS A 378 -26.15 16.19 -6.98
N LYS A 379 -27.02 15.47 -7.71
CA LYS A 379 -27.98 16.08 -8.67
C LYS A 379 -29.32 16.27 -8.01
N ILE A 380 -29.95 17.40 -8.24
CA ILE A 380 -31.29 17.72 -7.75
C ILE A 380 -32.28 17.24 -8.83
N ILE A 381 -33.07 16.19 -8.50
CA ILE A 381 -33.94 15.50 -9.46
C ILE A 381 -35.45 15.66 -9.20
N LEU A 382 -35.86 16.28 -8.10
CA LEU A 382 -37.25 16.56 -7.74
C LEU A 382 -37.38 17.94 -7.05
#